data_f4d21c5257eebfb78af00451043750f3
#
_entry.id   f4d21c5257eebfb78af00451043750f3
#
_cell.length_a   1.000
_cell.length_b   1.000
_cell.length_c   1.000
_cell.angle_alpha   90.00
_cell.angle_beta   90.00
_cell.angle_gamma   90.00
#
_symmetry.space_group_name_H-M   'P 1'
#
loop_
_entity.id
_entity.type
_entity.pdbx_description
1 polymer ?
#
loop_
_entity_poly.entity_id
_entity_poly.type
_entity_poly.pdbx_seq_one_letter_code
_entity_poly.pdbx_strand_id
1 'polypeptide(L)'
;MPSLYSRRSTLVLAATLLAIPATAQQPRPNQLPPPAPQAQPQPPGGPQAPAAPAAIAPYQPLAIKMPTPSTDASFAAFRKQLADVAKRKDRNALAKLVVSQGFFWESESGDKADKKKPAVANLEQALGGFSGANAQGWDVLAQAAEDPTIEPLPDHAGVMCGPAGPEIEGQAFEALVKQTGTEPGDWAFPVAPDLEVRSAGEPNAPVVEKLGQHLIRVLADPPPADAPQMAPTFIRIVTPSGKTGFVAIEAISPIGFDQLCYLKAGGGWKIAGFSAAE
;
A
#
# COMPACT_ATOMS: atom_id res chain seq x y z
N MET A 1 36.29 12.61 28.31
CA MET A 1 37.49 13.25 27.67
C MET A 1 37.80 12.48 26.39
N PRO A 2 38.13 13.10 25.24
CA PRO A 2 37.78 14.45 24.75
C PRO A 2 36.92 14.39 23.45
N SER A 3 36.10 15.30 23.31
CA SER A 3 35.74 16.26 22.26
C SER A 3 36.62 16.28 20.99
N LEU A 4 35.98 16.14 19.80
CA LEU A 4 36.55 16.58 18.51
C LEU A 4 35.49 17.29 17.66
N TYR A 5 35.61 18.56 17.63
CA TYR A 5 35.28 19.64 16.73
C TYR A 5 34.86 19.27 15.30
N SER A 6 33.68 19.70 14.91
CA SER A 6 33.19 19.87 13.55
C SER A 6 33.73 21.19 12.95
N ARG A 7 34.48 21.12 11.86
CA ARG A 7 34.88 22.30 11.05
C ARG A 7 33.79 22.51 9.96
N ARG A 8 33.14 23.66 10.05
CA ARG A 8 32.34 24.24 8.96
C ARG A 8 33.28 24.94 7.98
N SER A 9 33.28 24.50 6.71
CA SER A 9 33.94 25.23 5.61
C SER A 9 32.88 26.06 4.88
N THR A 10 33.03 27.37 4.99
CA THR A 10 32.28 28.38 4.26
C THR A 10 32.95 28.60 2.89
N LEU A 11 32.24 28.28 1.80
CA LEU A 11 32.67 28.62 0.44
C LEU A 11 32.07 29.96 0.06
N VAL A 12 32.92 30.95 -0.14
CA VAL A 12 32.60 32.30 -0.67
C VAL A 12 32.67 32.22 -2.18
N LEU A 13 31.54 32.43 -2.88
CA LEU A 13 31.53 32.56 -4.33
C LEU A 13 31.59 34.04 -4.69
N ALA A 14 32.72 34.43 -5.31
CA ALA A 14 32.92 35.76 -5.88
C ALA A 14 32.23 35.82 -7.27
N ALA A 15 31.28 36.72 -7.43
CA ALA A 15 30.63 37.01 -8.70
C ALA A 15 31.41 38.13 -9.42
N THR A 16 32.04 37.79 -10.54
CA THR A 16 32.67 38.76 -11.47
C THR A 16 31.61 39.24 -12.48
N LEU A 17 31.28 40.51 -12.40
CA LEU A 17 30.46 41.26 -13.38
C LEU A 17 31.33 41.63 -14.59
N LEU A 18 31.05 41.07 -15.75
CA LEU A 18 31.56 41.48 -17.04
C LEU A 18 30.63 42.55 -17.65
N ALA A 19 31.09 43.77 -17.75
CA ALA A 19 30.41 44.85 -18.43
C ALA A 19 30.62 44.75 -19.96
N ILE A 20 29.51 44.70 -20.72
CA ILE A 20 29.52 44.75 -22.19
C ILE A 20 29.24 46.17 -22.63
N PRO A 21 30.01 46.79 -23.54
CA PRO A 21 29.73 48.13 -24.01
C PRO A 21 28.58 48.16 -25.00
N ALA A 22 27.63 49.10 -24.78
CA ALA A 22 26.52 49.36 -25.66
C ALA A 22 27.02 50.16 -26.89
N THR A 23 26.95 49.55 -28.05
CA THR A 23 27.12 50.25 -29.36
C THR A 23 25.77 50.89 -29.72
N ALA A 24 25.77 52.24 -29.77
CA ALA A 24 24.65 53.01 -30.24
C ALA A 24 24.46 52.80 -31.77
N GLN A 25 23.34 52.23 -32.16
CA GLN A 25 22.91 52.20 -33.57
C GLN A 25 22.14 53.46 -33.92
N GLN A 26 22.61 54.14 -34.99
CA GLN A 26 21.95 55.30 -35.55
C GLN A 26 20.58 54.96 -36.18
N PRO A 27 19.58 55.86 -36.07
CA PRO A 27 18.28 55.61 -36.68
C PRO A 27 18.31 55.76 -38.21
N ARG A 28 17.86 54.77 -38.94
CA ARG A 28 17.58 54.85 -40.39
C ARG A 28 16.24 55.54 -40.62
N PRO A 29 16.15 56.46 -41.61
CA PRO A 29 14.88 57.11 -41.91
C PRO A 29 13.91 56.19 -42.68
N ASN A 30 12.63 56.25 -42.26
CA ASN A 30 11.42 55.87 -42.97
C ASN A 30 11.45 54.66 -43.94
N GLN A 31 11.22 53.48 -43.38
CA GLN A 31 10.52 52.42 -44.08
C GLN A 31 9.23 52.11 -43.32
N LEU A 32 8.09 52.31 -43.96
CA LEU A 32 6.79 51.86 -43.49
C LEU A 32 6.84 50.31 -43.31
N PRO A 33 6.38 49.80 -42.18
CA PRO A 33 6.32 48.36 -41.99
C PRO A 33 5.35 47.72 -43.02
N PRO A 34 5.67 46.52 -43.54
CA PRO A 34 4.74 45.79 -44.41
C PRO A 34 3.44 45.48 -43.63
N PRO A 35 2.27 45.45 -44.30
CA PRO A 35 1.03 45.12 -43.62
C PRO A 35 1.12 43.75 -42.96
N ALA A 36 0.70 43.67 -41.72
CA ALA A 36 0.65 42.40 -40.98
C ALA A 36 -0.21 41.38 -41.74
N PRO A 37 0.18 40.09 -41.76
CA PRO A 37 -0.66 39.06 -42.33
C PRO A 37 -2.01 39.07 -41.63
N GLN A 38 -3.10 39.26 -42.38
CA GLN A 38 -4.45 39.12 -41.84
C GLN A 38 -4.63 37.70 -41.33
N ALA A 39 -4.89 37.57 -40.03
CA ALA A 39 -5.24 36.28 -39.40
C ALA A 39 -6.51 35.76 -40.12
N GLN A 40 -6.38 34.65 -40.84
CA GLN A 40 -7.53 33.93 -41.33
C GLN A 40 -8.39 33.49 -40.13
N PRO A 41 -9.72 33.67 -40.17
CA PRO A 41 -10.59 33.16 -39.13
C PRO A 41 -10.40 31.63 -39.06
N GLN A 42 -9.91 31.12 -37.94
CA GLN A 42 -9.94 29.69 -37.66
C GLN A 42 -11.41 29.25 -37.64
N PRO A 43 -11.77 28.15 -38.32
CA PRO A 43 -13.10 27.57 -38.15
C PRO A 43 -13.34 27.24 -36.68
N PRO A 44 -14.56 27.45 -36.17
CA PRO A 44 -14.88 27.11 -34.81
C PRO A 44 -14.56 25.64 -34.59
N GLY A 45 -13.65 25.36 -33.62
CA GLY A 45 -13.25 24.02 -33.27
C GLY A 45 -14.48 23.19 -32.89
N GLY A 46 -14.77 22.15 -33.68
CA GLY A 46 -15.78 21.17 -33.33
C GLY A 46 -15.45 20.56 -31.91
N PRO A 47 -16.43 19.92 -31.26
CA PRO A 47 -16.21 19.29 -29.98
C PRO A 47 -15.00 18.38 -30.08
N GLN A 48 -13.94 18.71 -29.36
CA GLN A 48 -12.74 17.89 -29.28
C GLN A 48 -13.15 16.61 -28.57
N ALA A 49 -13.12 15.47 -29.26
CA ALA A 49 -13.35 14.18 -28.64
C ALA A 49 -12.41 14.05 -27.42
N PRO A 50 -12.89 13.50 -26.29
CA PRO A 50 -12.03 13.28 -25.13
C PRO A 50 -10.77 12.55 -25.57
N ALA A 51 -9.61 13.09 -25.23
CA ALA A 51 -8.35 12.43 -25.54
C ALA A 51 -8.40 11.00 -24.97
N ALA A 52 -8.12 10.00 -25.81
CA ALA A 52 -8.04 8.62 -25.35
C ALA A 52 -7.03 8.56 -24.18
N PRO A 53 -7.31 7.80 -23.11
CA PRO A 53 -6.38 7.65 -22.00
C PRO A 53 -5.02 7.23 -22.55
N ALA A 54 -3.96 7.88 -22.08
CA ALA A 54 -2.59 7.52 -22.48
C ALA A 54 -2.36 6.04 -22.21
N ALA A 55 -1.83 5.32 -23.21
CA ALA A 55 -1.52 3.91 -23.05
C ALA A 55 -0.49 3.73 -21.93
N ILE A 56 -0.80 2.86 -20.96
CA ILE A 56 0.13 2.56 -19.88
C ILE A 56 1.20 1.60 -20.42
N ALA A 57 2.47 1.90 -20.12
CA ALA A 57 3.56 1.06 -20.59
C ALA A 57 3.52 -0.35 -19.98
N PRO A 58 3.82 -1.40 -20.75
CA PRO A 58 4.01 -2.75 -20.21
C PRO A 58 5.12 -2.79 -19.18
N TYR A 59 5.02 -3.73 -18.24
CA TYR A 59 6.06 -3.99 -17.24
C TYR A 59 6.41 -5.47 -17.16
N GLN A 60 7.60 -5.78 -16.64
CA GLN A 60 7.99 -7.18 -16.40
C GLN A 60 7.25 -7.71 -15.18
N PRO A 61 6.53 -8.86 -15.29
CA PRO A 61 5.87 -9.44 -14.15
C PRO A 61 6.89 -9.89 -13.11
N LEU A 62 6.76 -9.41 -11.88
CA LEU A 62 7.57 -9.85 -10.75
C LEU A 62 6.84 -10.98 -10.04
N ALA A 63 7.38 -12.20 -10.19
CA ALA A 63 6.82 -13.39 -9.55
C ALA A 63 6.89 -13.29 -8.02
N ILE A 64 5.87 -13.83 -7.36
CA ILE A 64 5.78 -13.93 -5.91
C ILE A 64 5.69 -15.40 -5.51
N LYS A 65 6.09 -15.68 -4.26
CA LYS A 65 5.89 -17.00 -3.66
C LYS A 65 4.95 -16.85 -2.46
N MET A 66 3.80 -17.49 -2.54
CA MET A 66 2.81 -17.45 -1.47
C MET A 66 3.32 -18.15 -0.20
N PRO A 67 2.96 -17.64 0.99
CA PRO A 67 3.34 -18.22 2.24
C PRO A 67 2.71 -19.61 2.41
N THR A 68 3.38 -20.46 3.16
CA THR A 68 2.86 -21.79 3.50
C THR A 68 2.28 -21.82 4.92
N PRO A 69 1.25 -22.62 5.17
CA PRO A 69 0.72 -22.80 6.52
C PRO A 69 1.79 -23.20 7.53
N SER A 70 1.73 -22.63 8.72
CA SER A 70 2.58 -23.04 9.84
C SER A 70 2.33 -24.51 10.21
N THR A 71 3.40 -25.27 10.36
CA THR A 71 3.37 -26.68 10.81
C THR A 71 3.36 -26.84 12.33
N ASP A 72 3.39 -25.73 13.09
CA ASP A 72 3.37 -25.76 14.56
C ASP A 72 1.99 -26.16 15.10
N ALA A 73 1.87 -27.37 15.59
CA ALA A 73 0.63 -27.89 16.17
C ALA A 73 0.14 -27.05 17.36
N SER A 74 1.06 -26.43 18.14
CA SER A 74 0.69 -25.56 19.26
C SER A 74 0.11 -24.23 18.78
N PHE A 75 0.55 -23.71 17.62
CA PHE A 75 -0.07 -22.56 16.98
C PHE A 75 -1.46 -22.89 16.43
N ALA A 76 -1.61 -24.04 15.80
CA ALA A 76 -2.90 -24.51 15.32
C ALA A 76 -3.92 -24.66 16.48
N ALA A 77 -3.50 -25.16 17.66
CA ALA A 77 -4.33 -25.24 18.84
C ALA A 77 -4.70 -23.84 19.39
N PHE A 78 -3.74 -22.92 19.41
CA PHE A 78 -3.96 -21.53 19.81
C PHE A 78 -4.98 -20.83 18.91
N ARG A 79 -4.86 -20.98 17.58
CA ARG A 79 -5.82 -20.40 16.63
C ARG A 79 -7.26 -20.91 16.86
N LYS A 80 -7.43 -22.19 17.13
CA LYS A 80 -8.76 -22.76 17.51
C LYS A 80 -9.32 -22.09 18.76
N GLN A 81 -8.47 -21.91 19.78
CA GLN A 81 -8.87 -21.21 21.00
C GLN A 81 -9.23 -19.75 20.74
N LEU A 82 -8.46 -19.05 19.89
CA LEU A 82 -8.73 -17.67 19.51
C LEU A 82 -10.06 -17.55 18.73
N ALA A 83 -10.32 -18.46 17.77
CA ALA A 83 -11.59 -18.53 17.05
C ALA A 83 -12.78 -18.71 17.99
N ASP A 84 -12.67 -19.62 18.96
CA ASP A 84 -13.72 -19.84 19.97
C ASP A 84 -13.97 -18.62 20.83
N VAL A 85 -12.93 -17.91 21.24
CA VAL A 85 -13.03 -16.67 22.02
C VAL A 85 -13.65 -15.55 21.19
N ALA A 86 -13.22 -15.37 19.96
CA ALA A 86 -13.77 -14.37 19.04
C ALA A 86 -15.27 -14.62 18.78
N LYS A 87 -15.65 -15.88 18.47
CA LYS A 87 -17.05 -16.26 18.26
C LYS A 87 -17.96 -15.97 19.46
N ARG A 88 -17.47 -16.20 20.69
CA ARG A 88 -18.23 -15.91 21.91
C ARG A 88 -18.14 -14.45 22.34
N LYS A 89 -17.29 -13.66 21.69
CA LYS A 89 -17.01 -12.26 22.05
C LYS A 89 -16.59 -12.11 23.53
N ASP A 90 -15.83 -13.10 24.04
CA ASP A 90 -15.46 -13.20 25.46
C ASP A 90 -14.15 -12.41 25.71
N ARG A 91 -14.30 -11.15 26.12
CA ARG A 91 -13.18 -10.25 26.43
C ARG A 91 -12.30 -10.76 27.58
N ASN A 92 -12.87 -11.45 28.56
CA ASN A 92 -12.11 -11.98 29.69
C ASN A 92 -11.26 -13.18 29.28
N ALA A 93 -11.77 -14.04 28.41
CA ALA A 93 -11.00 -15.12 27.82
C ALA A 93 -9.93 -14.57 26.86
N LEU A 94 -10.25 -13.54 26.05
CA LEU A 94 -9.28 -12.87 25.19
C LEU A 94 -8.10 -12.29 26.00
N ALA A 95 -8.36 -11.64 27.12
CA ALA A 95 -7.30 -11.09 27.98
C ALA A 95 -6.27 -12.15 28.44
N LYS A 96 -6.68 -13.42 28.53
CA LYS A 96 -5.77 -14.54 28.85
C LYS A 96 -4.94 -14.99 27.64
N LEU A 97 -5.34 -14.66 26.43
CA LEU A 97 -4.61 -14.95 25.18
C LEU A 97 -3.65 -13.84 24.77
N VAL A 98 -3.71 -12.67 25.41
CA VAL A 98 -2.81 -11.55 25.16
C VAL A 98 -1.65 -11.59 26.19
N VAL A 99 -0.49 -11.10 25.82
CA VAL A 99 0.63 -10.92 26.75
C VAL A 99 0.21 -10.00 27.89
N SER A 100 0.76 -10.21 29.09
CA SER A 100 0.45 -9.35 30.26
C SER A 100 1.16 -8.00 30.17
N GLN A 101 2.33 -7.96 29.53
CA GLN A 101 3.18 -6.77 29.38
C GLN A 101 3.88 -6.81 28.01
N GLY A 102 4.38 -5.64 27.57
CA GLY A 102 5.18 -5.56 26.35
C GLY A 102 4.37 -5.66 25.06
N PHE A 103 3.04 -5.46 25.12
CA PHE A 103 2.24 -5.32 23.89
C PHE A 103 2.73 -4.12 23.07
N PHE A 104 2.89 -4.31 21.78
CA PHE A 104 3.22 -3.25 20.83
C PHE A 104 2.11 -3.05 19.80
N TRP A 105 2.04 -1.86 19.26
CA TRP A 105 1.17 -1.51 18.14
C TRP A 105 1.95 -0.64 17.16
N GLU A 106 2.58 -1.29 16.23
CA GLU A 106 3.44 -0.62 15.25
C GLU A 106 2.68 -0.05 14.07
N SER A 107 3.18 1.06 13.59
CA SER A 107 2.78 1.76 12.38
C SER A 107 3.99 2.56 11.87
N GLU A 108 3.96 3.16 10.68
CA GLU A 108 5.05 4.07 10.20
C GLU A 108 5.37 5.18 11.21
N SER A 109 4.39 5.64 11.96
CA SER A 109 4.61 6.65 13.01
C SER A 109 5.17 6.08 14.32
N GLY A 110 5.54 4.79 14.35
CA GLY A 110 6.09 4.08 15.50
C GLY A 110 5.06 3.38 16.36
N ASP A 111 5.48 2.96 17.58
CA ASP A 111 4.64 2.20 18.51
C ASP A 111 3.54 3.09 19.14
N LYS A 112 2.29 2.83 18.80
CA LYS A 112 1.09 3.52 19.31
C LYS A 112 0.54 2.95 20.61
N ALA A 113 1.11 1.83 21.13
CA ALA A 113 0.61 1.20 22.34
C ALA A 113 0.82 2.09 23.57
N ASP A 114 -0.25 2.33 24.33
CA ASP A 114 -0.18 3.03 25.62
C ASP A 114 0.36 2.09 26.70
N LYS A 115 1.59 2.32 27.12
CA LYS A 115 2.28 1.49 28.14
C LYS A 115 1.63 1.54 29.53
N LYS A 116 0.68 2.45 29.76
CA LYS A 116 -0.09 2.55 31.03
C LYS A 116 -1.38 1.73 30.97
N LYS A 117 -1.82 1.29 29.82
CA LYS A 117 -3.02 0.48 29.64
C LYS A 117 -2.69 -1.01 29.67
N PRO A 118 -3.64 -1.86 30.11
CA PRO A 118 -3.53 -3.31 29.90
C PRO A 118 -3.36 -3.67 28.42
N ALA A 119 -2.58 -4.69 28.13
CA ALA A 119 -2.30 -5.13 26.76
C ALA A 119 -3.59 -5.41 25.95
N VAL A 120 -4.60 -6.05 26.57
CA VAL A 120 -5.90 -6.28 25.91
C VAL A 120 -6.64 -4.99 25.55
N ALA A 121 -6.43 -3.90 26.28
CA ALA A 121 -7.04 -2.61 25.95
C ALA A 121 -6.33 -1.92 24.76
N ASN A 122 -5.02 -2.11 24.64
CA ASN A 122 -4.28 -1.69 23.44
C ASN A 122 -4.71 -2.50 22.22
N LEU A 123 -4.85 -3.82 22.36
CA LEU A 123 -5.38 -4.67 21.29
C LEU A 123 -6.78 -4.25 20.87
N GLU A 124 -7.68 -3.96 21.82
CA GLU A 124 -9.03 -3.46 21.56
C GLU A 124 -9.00 -2.18 20.73
N GLN A 125 -8.11 -1.26 21.09
CA GLN A 125 -7.95 0.01 20.36
C GLN A 125 -7.37 -0.20 18.96
N ALA A 126 -6.36 -1.07 18.81
CA ALA A 126 -5.72 -1.38 17.52
C ALA A 126 -6.70 -2.01 16.52
N LEU A 127 -7.62 -2.87 17.01
CA LEU A 127 -8.58 -3.58 16.17
C LEU A 127 -9.93 -2.86 15.96
N GLY A 128 -10.04 -1.58 16.33
CA GLY A 128 -11.25 -0.79 16.12
C GLY A 128 -12.38 -1.03 17.14
N GLY A 129 -12.07 -1.70 18.26
CA GLY A 129 -13.00 -1.89 19.39
C GLY A 129 -13.71 -3.24 19.44
N PHE A 130 -14.19 -3.57 20.65
CA PHE A 130 -14.89 -4.84 20.95
C PHE A 130 -16.33 -4.64 21.41
N SER A 131 -16.86 -3.42 21.39
CA SER A 131 -18.21 -3.10 21.87
C SER A 131 -18.90 -2.02 21.07
N GLY A 132 -20.23 -2.01 21.12
CA GLY A 132 -21.06 -1.02 20.42
C GLY A 132 -21.09 -1.19 18.90
N ALA A 133 -21.33 -0.08 18.19
CA ALA A 133 -21.39 -0.06 16.73
C ALA A 133 -20.02 -0.36 16.06
N ASN A 134 -18.92 -0.28 16.81
CA ASN A 134 -17.55 -0.48 16.33
C ASN A 134 -16.95 -1.80 16.86
N ALA A 135 -17.75 -2.86 17.01
CA ALA A 135 -17.26 -4.16 17.48
C ALA A 135 -16.50 -4.97 16.41
N GLN A 136 -15.87 -4.29 15.45
CA GLN A 136 -15.12 -4.90 14.33
C GLN A 136 -13.94 -5.77 14.79
N GLY A 137 -13.36 -5.46 15.94
CA GLY A 137 -12.21 -6.22 16.46
C GLY A 137 -12.48 -7.72 16.63
N TRP A 138 -13.72 -8.14 16.86
CA TRP A 138 -14.07 -9.56 16.93
C TRP A 138 -13.99 -10.26 15.57
N ASP A 139 -14.36 -9.55 14.50
CA ASP A 139 -14.32 -10.10 13.16
C ASP A 139 -12.86 -10.19 12.67
N VAL A 140 -12.04 -9.18 13.00
CA VAL A 140 -10.57 -9.21 12.74
C VAL A 140 -9.92 -10.39 13.47
N LEU A 141 -10.24 -10.62 14.77
CA LEU A 141 -9.73 -11.77 15.52
C LEU A 141 -10.20 -13.11 14.92
N ALA A 142 -11.44 -13.19 14.44
CA ALA A 142 -11.95 -14.39 13.78
C ALA A 142 -11.18 -14.68 12.49
N GLN A 143 -10.96 -13.66 11.64
CA GLN A 143 -10.17 -13.79 10.42
C GLN A 143 -8.72 -14.17 10.70
N ALA A 144 -8.07 -13.54 11.68
CA ALA A 144 -6.72 -13.88 12.08
C ALA A 144 -6.61 -15.33 12.61
N ALA A 145 -7.66 -15.84 13.26
CA ALA A 145 -7.72 -17.22 13.71
C ALA A 145 -7.91 -18.24 12.57
N GLU A 146 -8.48 -17.84 11.44
CA GLU A 146 -8.66 -18.68 10.25
C GLU A 146 -7.37 -18.82 9.44
N ASP A 147 -6.52 -17.80 9.43
CA ASP A 147 -5.28 -17.83 8.65
C ASP A 147 -4.19 -18.68 9.34
N PRO A 148 -3.65 -19.73 8.67
CA PRO A 148 -2.62 -20.58 9.25
C PRO A 148 -1.19 -20.05 9.04
N THR A 149 -1.02 -18.92 8.34
CA THR A 149 0.31 -18.43 7.96
C THR A 149 0.86 -17.46 8.98
N ILE A 150 2.14 -17.56 9.26
CA ILE A 150 2.87 -16.62 10.12
C ILE A 150 4.30 -16.45 9.60
N GLU A 151 4.86 -15.27 9.80
CA GLU A 151 6.22 -14.91 9.44
C GLU A 151 6.93 -14.19 10.60
N PRO A 152 8.27 -14.26 10.70
CA PRO A 152 9.01 -13.53 11.71
C PRO A 152 8.87 -12.02 11.53
N LEU A 153 8.69 -11.28 12.63
CA LEU A 153 8.84 -9.84 12.63
C LEU A 153 10.32 -9.49 12.88
N PRO A 154 11.05 -8.88 11.92
CA PRO A 154 12.51 -8.74 12.00
C PRO A 154 13.01 -8.04 13.26
N ASP A 155 12.33 -6.97 13.68
CA ASP A 155 12.76 -6.11 14.79
C ASP A 155 12.30 -6.62 16.18
N HIS A 156 11.56 -7.74 16.20
CA HIS A 156 11.03 -8.35 17.43
C HIS A 156 11.42 -9.82 17.55
N ALA A 157 12.49 -10.10 18.27
CA ALA A 157 12.99 -11.46 18.42
C ALA A 157 11.94 -12.43 18.95
N GLY A 158 11.68 -13.51 18.17
CA GLY A 158 10.72 -14.57 18.53
C GLY A 158 9.25 -14.22 18.31
N VAL A 159 8.94 -13.03 17.85
CA VAL A 159 7.59 -12.63 17.43
C VAL A 159 7.33 -13.12 16.00
N MET A 160 6.14 -13.67 15.79
CA MET A 160 5.63 -14.10 14.49
C MET A 160 4.33 -13.34 14.23
N CYS A 161 4.18 -12.77 13.03
CA CYS A 161 2.97 -12.04 12.65
C CYS A 161 2.20 -12.77 11.55
N GLY A 162 0.89 -12.63 11.53
CA GLY A 162 0.00 -13.23 10.53
C GLY A 162 -1.23 -12.37 10.24
N PRO A 163 -1.78 -12.53 9.02
CA PRO A 163 -1.33 -13.43 7.96
C PRO A 163 0.08 -13.11 7.46
N ALA A 164 0.82 -14.12 6.99
CA ALA A 164 2.12 -13.88 6.36
C ALA A 164 1.96 -13.32 4.94
N GLY A 165 2.85 -12.41 4.55
CA GLY A 165 2.91 -11.87 3.21
C GLY A 165 3.53 -12.82 2.19
N PRO A 166 3.36 -12.55 0.88
CA PRO A 166 4.12 -13.26 -0.13
C PRO A 166 5.59 -12.87 -0.09
N GLU A 167 6.46 -13.84 -0.39
CA GLU A 167 7.88 -13.59 -0.56
C GLU A 167 8.11 -12.81 -1.87
N ILE A 168 8.62 -11.58 -1.76
CA ILE A 168 8.89 -10.67 -2.87
C ILE A 168 10.39 -10.37 -2.89
N GLU A 169 11.02 -10.44 -4.06
CA GLU A 169 12.42 -10.04 -4.19
C GLU A 169 12.51 -8.50 -4.14
N GLY A 170 13.07 -7.96 -3.03
CA GLY A 170 13.01 -6.53 -2.71
C GLY A 170 13.68 -5.63 -3.74
N GLN A 171 14.89 -5.99 -4.25
CA GLN A 171 15.59 -5.18 -5.24
C GLN A 171 14.85 -5.14 -6.59
N ALA A 172 14.26 -6.27 -7.00
CA ALA A 172 13.45 -6.32 -8.22
C ALA A 172 12.16 -5.51 -8.06
N PHE A 173 11.56 -5.50 -6.87
CA PHE A 173 10.39 -4.68 -6.59
C PHE A 173 10.73 -3.19 -6.62
N GLU A 174 11.79 -2.75 -5.98
CA GLU A 174 12.27 -1.35 -6.07
C GLU A 174 12.55 -0.92 -7.51
N ALA A 175 13.18 -1.81 -8.30
CA ALA A 175 13.43 -1.56 -9.72
C ALA A 175 12.13 -1.43 -10.52
N LEU A 176 11.13 -2.28 -10.23
CA LEU A 176 9.81 -2.26 -10.86
C LEU A 176 9.05 -0.96 -10.55
N VAL A 177 9.00 -0.54 -9.29
CA VAL A 177 8.39 0.72 -8.84
C VAL A 177 9.05 1.90 -9.55
N LYS A 178 10.38 1.95 -9.57
CA LYS A 178 11.13 3.00 -10.26
C LYS A 178 10.89 3.03 -11.77
N GLN A 179 10.89 1.86 -12.42
CA GLN A 179 10.67 1.74 -13.86
C GLN A 179 9.28 2.22 -14.28
N THR A 180 8.27 1.93 -13.47
CA THR A 180 6.88 2.25 -13.77
C THR A 180 6.45 3.63 -13.25
N GLY A 181 7.31 4.30 -12.46
CA GLY A 181 6.99 5.59 -11.82
C GLY A 181 5.79 5.48 -10.88
N THR A 182 5.70 4.39 -10.12
CA THR A 182 4.64 4.10 -9.15
C THR A 182 5.17 4.19 -7.73
N GLU A 183 4.26 4.10 -6.76
CA GLU A 183 4.58 3.92 -5.35
C GLU A 183 4.35 2.44 -4.93
N PRO A 184 4.95 1.96 -3.84
CA PRO A 184 4.69 0.60 -3.34
C PRO A 184 3.21 0.29 -3.13
N GLY A 185 2.42 1.26 -2.64
CA GLY A 185 0.97 1.13 -2.43
C GLY A 185 0.14 0.97 -3.72
N ASP A 186 0.72 1.23 -4.90
CA ASP A 186 0.07 0.99 -6.19
C ASP A 186 0.09 -0.50 -6.61
N TRP A 187 0.65 -1.37 -5.77
CA TRP A 187 0.82 -2.78 -6.09
C TRP A 187 0.04 -3.69 -5.16
N ALA A 188 -0.46 -4.76 -5.74
CA ALA A 188 -1.17 -5.84 -5.06
C ALA A 188 -0.70 -7.20 -5.57
N PHE A 189 -1.15 -8.25 -4.92
CA PHE A 189 -0.89 -9.62 -5.36
C PHE A 189 -2.18 -10.45 -5.37
N PRO A 190 -2.30 -11.46 -6.29
CA PRO A 190 -3.45 -12.35 -6.31
C PRO A 190 -3.41 -13.30 -5.11
N VAL A 191 -4.54 -13.46 -4.42
CA VAL A 191 -4.66 -14.38 -3.27
C VAL A 191 -4.77 -15.85 -3.69
N ALA A 192 -5.01 -16.09 -4.99
CA ALA A 192 -5.07 -17.43 -5.58
C ALA A 192 -4.44 -17.41 -6.98
N PRO A 193 -3.99 -18.57 -7.51
CA PRO A 193 -3.56 -18.67 -8.90
C PRO A 193 -4.71 -18.38 -9.87
N ASP A 194 -4.35 -18.05 -11.12
CA ASP A 194 -5.31 -17.85 -12.22
C ASP A 194 -6.31 -16.69 -12.00
N LEU A 195 -5.82 -15.54 -11.55
CA LEU A 195 -6.63 -14.33 -11.39
C LEU A 195 -7.31 -13.92 -12.71
N GLU A 196 -8.64 -13.88 -12.73
CA GLU A 196 -9.41 -13.45 -13.89
C GLU A 196 -9.48 -11.92 -13.99
N VAL A 197 -8.96 -11.38 -15.08
CA VAL A 197 -9.09 -9.96 -15.44
C VAL A 197 -10.28 -9.81 -16.38
N ARG A 198 -11.22 -8.94 -16.02
CA ARG A 198 -12.45 -8.71 -16.78
C ARG A 198 -12.42 -7.38 -17.53
N SER A 199 -13.21 -7.28 -18.58
CA SER A 199 -13.32 -6.06 -19.40
C SER A 199 -14.05 -4.91 -18.71
N ALA A 200 -14.86 -5.20 -17.69
CA ALA A 200 -15.61 -4.23 -16.89
C ALA A 200 -15.71 -4.70 -15.43
N GLY A 201 -16.03 -3.79 -14.51
CA GLY A 201 -16.17 -4.06 -13.08
C GLY A 201 -17.48 -4.74 -12.71
N GLU A 202 -17.84 -5.82 -13.40
CA GLU A 202 -19.08 -6.57 -13.22
C GLU A 202 -18.79 -8.08 -13.21
N PRO A 203 -19.51 -8.88 -12.39
CA PRO A 203 -19.27 -10.32 -12.26
C PRO A 203 -19.39 -11.11 -13.58
N ASN A 204 -20.25 -10.66 -14.49
CA ASN A 204 -20.54 -11.32 -15.77
C ASN A 204 -19.78 -10.71 -16.94
N ALA A 205 -18.92 -9.71 -16.73
CA ALA A 205 -18.11 -9.14 -17.79
C ALA A 205 -17.15 -10.20 -18.38
N PRO A 206 -16.88 -10.16 -19.68
CA PRO A 206 -15.96 -11.08 -20.32
C PRO A 206 -14.57 -11.09 -19.68
N VAL A 207 -13.99 -12.28 -19.47
CA VAL A 207 -12.60 -12.42 -19.06
C VAL A 207 -11.70 -12.10 -20.25
N VAL A 208 -10.81 -11.13 -20.10
CA VAL A 208 -9.91 -10.66 -21.14
C VAL A 208 -8.47 -11.17 -20.98
N GLU A 209 -8.10 -11.55 -19.75
CA GLU A 209 -6.78 -12.10 -19.42
C GLU A 209 -6.87 -12.94 -18.15
N LYS A 210 -5.95 -13.90 -17.97
CA LYS A 210 -5.71 -14.59 -16.71
C LYS A 210 -4.28 -14.35 -16.30
N LEU A 211 -4.09 -13.96 -15.04
CA LEU A 211 -2.79 -13.63 -14.48
C LEU A 211 -2.35 -14.71 -13.50
N GLY A 212 -1.06 -15.06 -13.57
CA GLY A 212 -0.42 -15.94 -12.61
C GLY A 212 -0.07 -15.21 -11.29
N GLN A 213 0.69 -15.88 -10.43
CA GLN A 213 1.15 -15.33 -9.15
C GLN A 213 2.33 -14.39 -9.36
N HIS A 214 2.05 -13.14 -9.60
CA HIS A 214 3.00 -12.04 -9.71
C HIS A 214 2.35 -10.73 -9.24
N LEU A 215 3.16 -9.71 -8.98
CA LEU A 215 2.66 -8.40 -8.60
C LEU A 215 1.83 -7.77 -9.73
N ILE A 216 0.77 -7.07 -9.34
CA ILE A 216 -0.22 -6.45 -10.20
C ILE A 216 -0.31 -4.98 -9.85
N ARG A 217 -0.26 -4.11 -10.86
CA ARG A 217 -0.45 -2.68 -10.66
C ARG A 217 -1.92 -2.34 -10.52
N VAL A 218 -2.30 -1.76 -9.40
CA VAL A 218 -3.64 -1.22 -9.13
C VAL A 218 -3.72 0.22 -9.63
N LEU A 219 -4.86 0.59 -10.19
CA LEU A 219 -5.17 1.98 -10.53
C LEU A 219 -6.19 2.51 -9.53
N ALA A 220 -5.79 3.54 -8.78
CA ALA A 220 -6.71 4.28 -7.93
C ALA A 220 -7.63 5.12 -8.81
N ASP A 221 -8.85 4.65 -9.04
CA ASP A 221 -9.88 5.48 -9.65
C ASP A 221 -10.49 6.37 -8.57
N PRO A 222 -10.53 7.69 -8.76
CA PRO A 222 -11.27 8.54 -7.84
C PRO A 222 -12.75 8.08 -7.85
N PRO A 223 -13.37 7.91 -6.68
CA PRO A 223 -14.78 7.57 -6.62
C PRO A 223 -15.58 8.65 -7.37
N PRO A 224 -16.61 8.27 -8.13
CA PRO A 224 -17.52 9.26 -8.71
C PRO A 224 -18.07 10.17 -7.62
N ALA A 225 -18.17 11.47 -7.90
CA ALA A 225 -18.57 12.50 -6.93
C ALA A 225 -19.92 12.19 -6.24
N ASP A 226 -20.77 11.43 -6.91
CA ASP A 226 -22.13 11.05 -6.46
C ASP A 226 -22.25 9.56 -6.10
N ALA A 227 -21.15 8.80 -6.02
CA ALA A 227 -21.22 7.39 -5.66
C ALA A 227 -21.61 7.24 -4.18
N PRO A 228 -22.57 6.36 -3.86
CA PRO A 228 -22.74 5.95 -2.48
C PRO A 228 -21.43 5.39 -1.94
N GLN A 229 -21.10 5.69 -0.67
CA GLN A 229 -19.86 5.23 -0.01
C GLN A 229 -19.89 3.70 0.26
N MET A 230 -20.13 2.94 -0.78
CA MET A 230 -19.98 1.47 -0.73
C MET A 230 -18.59 1.13 -1.25
N ALA A 231 -17.91 0.23 -0.55
CA ALA A 231 -16.64 -0.31 -1.04
C ALA A 231 -16.84 -0.90 -2.45
N PRO A 232 -15.97 -0.59 -3.42
CA PRO A 232 -16.09 -1.18 -4.75
C PRO A 232 -15.91 -2.70 -4.66
N THR A 233 -16.70 -3.45 -5.41
CA THR A 233 -16.55 -4.91 -5.52
C THR A 233 -15.51 -5.32 -6.55
N PHE A 234 -15.14 -4.41 -7.44
CA PHE A 234 -14.09 -4.57 -8.44
C PHE A 234 -13.14 -3.38 -8.41
N ILE A 235 -11.87 -3.65 -8.68
CA ILE A 235 -10.83 -2.64 -8.77
C ILE A 235 -10.18 -2.70 -10.15
N ARG A 236 -9.82 -1.54 -10.68
CA ARG A 236 -9.13 -1.44 -11.96
C ARG A 236 -7.64 -1.72 -11.79
N ILE A 237 -7.09 -2.52 -12.69
CA ILE A 237 -5.69 -2.89 -12.69
C ILE A 237 -5.05 -2.66 -14.07
N VAL A 238 -3.71 -2.70 -14.08
CA VAL A 238 -2.90 -2.80 -15.29
C VAL A 238 -2.25 -4.18 -15.31
N THR A 239 -2.41 -4.90 -16.41
CA THR A 239 -1.73 -6.18 -16.62
C THR A 239 -0.27 -5.96 -17.04
N PRO A 240 0.62 -6.95 -16.92
CA PRO A 240 2.00 -6.85 -17.41
C PRO A 240 2.10 -6.45 -18.89
N SER A 241 1.10 -6.80 -19.70
CA SER A 241 1.03 -6.39 -21.11
C SER A 241 0.66 -4.92 -21.34
N GLY A 242 0.39 -4.15 -20.27
CA GLY A 242 -0.01 -2.74 -20.34
C GLY A 242 -1.51 -2.54 -20.62
N LYS A 243 -2.31 -3.60 -20.66
CA LYS A 243 -3.77 -3.51 -20.79
C LYS A 243 -4.40 -3.18 -19.44
N THR A 244 -5.50 -2.46 -19.48
CA THR A 244 -6.34 -2.23 -18.30
C THR A 244 -7.49 -3.24 -18.26
N GLY A 245 -7.89 -3.62 -17.05
CA GLY A 245 -9.03 -4.46 -16.79
C GLY A 245 -9.46 -4.38 -15.34
N PHE A 246 -10.41 -5.21 -14.95
CA PHE A 246 -11.00 -5.21 -13.61
C PHE A 246 -10.84 -6.59 -12.98
N VAL A 247 -10.54 -6.59 -11.68
CA VAL A 247 -10.49 -7.80 -10.85
C VAL A 247 -11.41 -7.62 -9.64
N ALA A 248 -11.97 -8.71 -9.15
CA ALA A 248 -12.73 -8.68 -7.90
C ALA A 248 -11.79 -8.28 -6.75
N ILE A 249 -12.25 -7.39 -5.87
CA ILE A 249 -11.39 -6.85 -4.80
C ILE A 249 -10.94 -7.96 -3.83
N GLU A 250 -11.78 -8.95 -3.59
CA GLU A 250 -11.47 -10.11 -2.75
C GLU A 250 -10.47 -11.08 -3.38
N ALA A 251 -10.17 -10.95 -4.68
CA ALA A 251 -9.23 -11.82 -5.39
C ALA A 251 -7.79 -11.31 -5.33
N ILE A 252 -7.56 -10.12 -4.78
CA ILE A 252 -6.23 -9.53 -4.60
C ILE A 252 -6.05 -9.01 -3.17
N SER A 253 -4.79 -8.89 -2.75
CA SER A 253 -4.41 -8.24 -1.49
C SER A 253 -3.37 -7.17 -1.77
N PRO A 254 -3.41 -6.01 -1.09
CA PRO A 254 -2.37 -5.00 -1.21
C PRO A 254 -1.03 -5.52 -0.67
N ILE A 255 0.07 -4.90 -1.10
CA ILE A 255 1.36 -5.11 -0.45
C ILE A 255 1.34 -4.29 0.85
N GLY A 256 1.56 -4.98 1.96
CA GLY A 256 1.35 -4.38 3.28
C GLY A 256 -0.12 -4.47 3.69
N PHE A 257 -0.35 -5.13 4.78
CA PHE A 257 -1.67 -5.33 5.38
C PHE A 257 -1.50 -5.53 6.88
N ASP A 258 -2.59 -5.30 7.59
CA ASP A 258 -2.62 -5.45 9.04
C ASP A 258 -2.28 -6.88 9.46
N GLN A 259 -1.40 -7.01 10.45
CA GLN A 259 -0.98 -8.30 10.98
C GLN A 259 -1.18 -8.37 12.50
N LEU A 260 -1.75 -9.48 12.97
CA LEU A 260 -1.77 -9.80 14.38
C LEU A 260 -0.50 -10.57 14.73
N CYS A 261 0.23 -10.10 15.74
CA CYS A 261 1.53 -10.63 16.09
C CYS A 261 1.48 -11.48 17.34
N TYR A 262 2.21 -12.59 17.33
CA TYR A 262 2.16 -13.64 18.34
C TYR A 262 3.55 -13.93 18.89
N LEU A 263 3.60 -14.36 20.14
CA LEU A 263 4.83 -14.77 20.82
C LEU A 263 4.57 -16.02 21.68
N LYS A 264 5.51 -16.94 21.72
CA LYS A 264 5.48 -18.06 22.72
C LYS A 264 5.91 -17.53 24.09
N ALA A 265 4.99 -17.50 25.06
CA ALA A 265 5.23 -17.05 26.42
C ALA A 265 4.49 -17.96 27.41
N GLY A 266 5.15 -18.33 28.51
CA GLY A 266 4.52 -19.15 29.55
C GLY A 266 4.05 -20.53 29.09
N GLY A 267 4.73 -21.13 28.11
CA GLY A 267 4.42 -22.46 27.59
C GLY A 267 3.33 -22.50 26.50
N GLY A 268 2.83 -21.35 26.03
CA GLY A 268 1.83 -21.27 24.95
C GLY A 268 1.99 -20.03 24.09
N TRP A 269 1.20 -19.95 23.04
CA TRP A 269 1.12 -18.75 22.19
C TRP A 269 0.28 -17.66 22.85
N LYS A 270 0.66 -16.42 22.64
CA LYS A 270 -0.04 -15.21 23.08
C LYS A 270 -0.03 -14.18 21.95
N ILE A 271 -1.08 -13.37 21.87
CA ILE A 271 -1.05 -12.15 21.07
C ILE A 271 -0.10 -11.17 21.76
N ALA A 272 0.95 -10.77 21.04
CA ALA A 272 2.00 -9.90 21.54
C ALA A 272 1.93 -8.48 20.98
N GLY A 273 1.28 -8.30 19.82
CA GLY A 273 1.22 -7.00 19.18
C GLY A 273 0.30 -6.98 17.96
N PHE A 274 0.30 -5.83 17.33
CA PHE A 274 -0.38 -5.55 16.09
C PHE A 274 0.53 -4.68 15.21
N SER A 275 0.71 -5.08 13.97
CA SER A 275 1.42 -4.31 12.95
C SER A 275 0.39 -3.78 11.97
N ALA A 276 0.20 -2.46 11.95
CA ALA A 276 -0.74 -1.81 11.05
C ALA A 276 -0.09 -1.61 9.69
N ALA A 277 -0.83 -1.95 8.64
CA ALA A 277 -0.54 -1.47 7.28
C ALA A 277 -0.70 0.05 7.21
N GLU A 278 -0.02 0.65 6.29
CA GLU A 278 -0.06 2.09 6.05
C GLU A 278 -0.45 2.45 4.64
#